data_8699554937a0f3fccf7fa59ff5eb4f01
#
_entry.id   8699554937a0f3fccf7fa59ff5eb4f01
#
_cell.length_a   1.000
_cell.length_b   1.000
_cell.length_c   1.000
_cell.angle_alpha   90.00
_cell.angle_beta   90.00
_cell.angle_gamma   90.00
#
_symmetry.space_group_name_H-M   'P 1'
#
loop_
_entity.id
_entity.type
_entity.pdbx_description
1 polymer ?
#
loop_
_entity_poly.entity_id
_entity_poly.type
_entity_poly.pdbx_seq_one_letter_code
_entity_poly.pdbx_strand_id
1 'polypeptide(L)'
;GEGAGPRLLAATLEHNLDISVQHFVRIDFAGLERVVDTLGGIDVFSSEDYNELMDSSEPGLWRLRVVPGQNHMDGRTALGYARSRLGSSDLDRGRRQQQVLLGLRDAALRPAVVPKLPSLVRSLADAVDTDLSLPQVFSLLQLACQLDSSCYLTRTMDRTMVRDWVTPQGAMVLLPNNGRIQQAWAELTQAP
;
A
#
# COMPACT_ATOMS: atom_id res chain seq x y z
N GLY A 1 -21.78 10.23 3.32
CA GLY A 1 -21.10 11.45 2.91
C GLY A 1 -19.64 11.14 2.59
N GLU A 2 -19.08 11.87 1.65
CA GLU A 2 -17.67 11.81 1.32
C GLU A 2 -16.84 12.07 2.59
N GLY A 3 -15.81 11.26 2.84
CA GLY A 3 -14.94 11.36 4.02
C GLY A 3 -15.39 10.58 5.27
N ALA A 4 -16.59 10.00 5.31
CA ALA A 4 -17.03 9.22 6.48
C ALA A 4 -16.25 7.91 6.64
N GLY A 5 -15.89 7.24 5.54
CA GLY A 5 -15.15 5.98 5.55
C GLY A 5 -13.74 6.10 6.17
N PRO A 6 -12.88 7.00 5.67
CA PRO A 6 -11.55 7.21 6.25
C PRO A 6 -11.58 7.61 7.73
N ARG A 7 -12.50 8.47 8.13
CA ARG A 7 -12.66 8.87 9.54
C ARG A 7 -13.11 7.71 10.44
N LEU A 8 -14.03 6.87 9.96
CA LEU A 8 -14.44 5.68 10.68
C LEU A 8 -13.28 4.70 10.83
N LEU A 9 -12.48 4.50 9.77
CA LEU A 9 -11.30 3.66 9.82
C LEU A 9 -10.28 4.20 10.82
N ALA A 10 -9.98 5.50 10.80
CA ALA A 10 -9.08 6.14 11.75
C ALA A 10 -9.54 5.94 13.20
N ALA A 11 -10.82 6.22 13.49
CA ALA A 11 -11.40 5.98 14.80
C ALA A 11 -11.36 4.50 15.23
N THR A 12 -11.53 3.59 14.27
CA THR A 12 -11.44 2.13 14.53
C THR A 12 -10.03 1.72 14.90
N LEU A 13 -9.01 2.24 14.21
CA LEU A 13 -7.59 1.98 14.50
C LEU A 13 -7.20 2.55 15.88
N GLU A 14 -7.63 3.76 16.17
CA GLU A 14 -7.39 4.39 17.46
C GLU A 14 -8.06 3.61 18.60
N HIS A 15 -9.34 3.26 18.45
CA HIS A 15 -10.09 2.52 19.48
C HIS A 15 -9.54 1.12 19.74
N ASN A 16 -9.16 0.37 18.69
CA ASN A 16 -8.78 -1.04 18.84
C ASN A 16 -7.27 -1.25 19.02
N LEU A 17 -6.45 -0.36 18.47
CA LEU A 17 -4.99 -0.55 18.38
C LEU A 17 -4.20 0.59 19.03
N ASP A 18 -4.87 1.63 19.52
CA ASP A 18 -4.24 2.84 20.06
C ASP A 18 -3.28 3.51 19.04
N ILE A 19 -3.66 3.45 17.75
CA ILE A 19 -2.93 4.07 16.65
C ILE A 19 -3.66 5.32 16.20
N SER A 20 -3.07 6.49 16.47
CA SER A 20 -3.61 7.77 16.02
C SER A 20 -3.28 8.01 14.55
N VAL A 21 -4.31 8.35 13.76
CA VAL A 21 -4.20 8.64 12.31
C VAL A 21 -4.57 10.09 12.08
N GLN A 22 -3.63 10.90 11.61
CA GLN A 22 -3.81 12.33 11.41
C GLN A 22 -4.34 12.66 10.01
N HIS A 23 -3.90 11.91 9.00
CA HIS A 23 -4.23 12.15 7.60
C HIS A 23 -4.51 10.83 6.87
N PHE A 24 -5.22 10.92 5.77
CA PHE A 24 -5.47 9.77 4.91
C PHE A 24 -5.16 10.06 3.44
N VAL A 25 -4.83 9.02 2.72
CA VAL A 25 -4.76 9.00 1.25
C VAL A 25 -5.56 7.79 0.78
N ARG A 26 -6.55 8.02 -0.06
CA ARG A 26 -7.36 6.99 -0.69
C ARG A 26 -7.15 7.03 -2.19
N ILE A 27 -6.89 5.88 -2.79
CA ILE A 27 -6.76 5.71 -4.23
C ILE A 27 -7.66 4.57 -4.68
N ASP A 28 -8.36 4.74 -5.77
CA ASP A 28 -9.11 3.66 -6.40
C ASP A 28 -8.21 2.83 -7.33
N PHE A 29 -8.73 1.73 -7.86
CA PHE A 29 -7.95 0.81 -8.68
C PHE A 29 -7.45 1.46 -9.97
N ALA A 30 -8.33 2.22 -10.65
CA ALA A 30 -7.96 2.92 -11.88
C ALA A 30 -6.94 4.04 -11.62
N GLY A 31 -7.04 4.70 -10.45
CA GLY A 31 -6.07 5.68 -9.99
C GLY A 31 -4.69 5.06 -9.75
N LEU A 32 -4.64 3.90 -9.08
CA LEU A 32 -3.38 3.19 -8.87
C LEU A 32 -2.70 2.82 -10.18
N GLU A 33 -3.46 2.25 -11.14
CA GLU A 33 -2.94 1.93 -12.47
C GLU A 33 -2.34 3.18 -13.14
N ARG A 34 -3.09 4.29 -13.18
CA ARG A 34 -2.64 5.56 -13.77
C ARG A 34 -1.39 6.12 -13.09
N VAL A 35 -1.31 6.06 -11.75
CA VAL A 35 -0.12 6.54 -11.02
C VAL A 35 1.09 5.73 -11.43
N VAL A 36 1.01 4.40 -11.40
CA VAL A 36 2.11 3.51 -11.78
C VAL A 36 2.57 3.79 -13.22
N ASP A 37 1.62 3.87 -14.17
CA ASP A 37 1.93 4.08 -15.59
C ASP A 37 2.54 5.47 -15.84
N THR A 38 2.05 6.50 -15.13
CA THR A 38 2.60 7.86 -15.23
C THR A 38 4.04 7.94 -14.73
N LEU A 39 4.40 7.11 -13.75
CA LEU A 39 5.78 6.97 -13.25
C LEU A 39 6.68 6.12 -14.16
N GLY A 40 6.11 5.52 -15.22
CA GLY A 40 6.82 4.63 -16.13
C GLY A 40 7.03 3.23 -15.57
N GLY A 41 6.11 2.76 -14.70
CA GLY A 41 6.16 1.47 -14.04
C GLY A 41 6.93 1.49 -12.72
N ILE A 42 6.77 0.41 -11.96
CA ILE A 42 7.44 0.18 -10.67
C ILE A 42 8.24 -1.11 -10.70
N ASP A 43 9.30 -1.17 -9.92
CA ASP A 43 10.11 -2.36 -9.75
C ASP A 43 9.79 -3.02 -8.41
N VAL A 44 9.37 -4.29 -8.45
CA VAL A 44 8.95 -5.05 -7.26
C VAL A 44 9.68 -6.38 -7.22
N PHE A 45 10.26 -6.71 -6.08
CA PHE A 45 10.84 -8.03 -5.84
C PHE A 45 9.75 -9.00 -5.35
N SER A 46 9.60 -10.13 -6.04
CA SER A 46 8.74 -11.24 -5.60
C SER A 46 9.59 -12.45 -5.23
N SER A 47 9.27 -13.11 -4.13
CA SER A 47 9.86 -14.41 -3.76
C SER A 47 9.13 -15.59 -4.38
N GLU A 48 7.94 -15.36 -4.95
CA GLU A 48 7.01 -16.39 -5.41
C GLU A 48 6.63 -16.18 -6.87
N ASP A 49 6.20 -17.25 -7.51
CA ASP A 49 5.62 -17.24 -8.86
C ASP A 49 4.09 -17.01 -8.78
N TYR A 50 3.59 -16.05 -9.53
CA TYR A 50 2.15 -15.79 -9.67
C TYR A 50 1.75 -15.97 -11.13
N ASN A 51 0.83 -16.90 -11.36
CA ASN A 51 0.26 -17.18 -12.66
C ASN A 51 -1.25 -17.37 -12.50
N GLU A 52 -1.99 -16.27 -12.50
CA GLU A 52 -3.40 -16.22 -12.14
C GLU A 52 -4.22 -15.49 -13.19
N LEU A 53 -5.45 -15.98 -13.44
CA LEU A 53 -6.43 -15.24 -14.23
C LEU A 53 -7.09 -14.20 -13.35
N MET A 54 -6.93 -12.95 -13.72
CA MET A 54 -7.45 -11.79 -13.01
C MET A 54 -8.63 -11.20 -13.77
N ASP A 55 -9.62 -10.73 -13.02
CA ASP A 55 -10.63 -9.83 -13.54
C ASP A 55 -10.05 -8.42 -13.62
N SER A 56 -10.27 -7.72 -14.71
CA SER A 56 -9.77 -6.36 -14.91
C SER A 56 -10.90 -5.33 -14.86
N SER A 57 -10.53 -4.05 -14.66
CA SER A 57 -11.44 -2.91 -14.81
C SER A 57 -11.98 -2.75 -16.23
N GLU A 58 -11.29 -3.32 -17.22
CA GLU A 58 -11.78 -3.46 -18.60
C GLU A 58 -12.44 -4.83 -18.81
N PRO A 59 -13.41 -4.96 -19.74
CA PRO A 59 -14.07 -6.22 -19.99
C PRO A 59 -13.08 -7.30 -20.46
N GLY A 60 -12.90 -8.33 -19.66
CA GLY A 60 -12.11 -9.51 -20.01
C GLY A 60 -11.15 -9.98 -18.91
N LEU A 61 -10.97 -11.28 -18.88
CA LEU A 61 -9.95 -11.92 -18.03
C LEU A 61 -8.58 -11.70 -18.67
N TRP A 62 -7.59 -11.37 -17.84
CA TRP A 62 -6.19 -11.31 -18.25
C TRP A 62 -5.33 -12.16 -17.32
N ARG A 63 -4.13 -12.50 -17.76
CA ARG A 63 -3.25 -13.35 -17.00
C ARG A 63 -2.17 -12.54 -16.30
N LEU A 64 -2.25 -12.48 -14.97
CA LEU A 64 -1.16 -11.99 -14.15
C LEU A 64 -0.01 -12.99 -14.21
N ARG A 65 1.18 -12.51 -14.54
CA ARG A 65 2.42 -13.30 -14.48
C ARG A 65 3.50 -12.50 -13.76
N VAL A 66 3.93 -12.99 -12.62
CA VAL A 66 5.03 -12.45 -11.82
C VAL A 66 5.94 -13.61 -11.48
N VAL A 67 7.24 -13.46 -11.70
CA VAL A 67 8.23 -14.51 -11.46
C VAL A 67 9.08 -14.21 -10.23
N PRO A 68 9.69 -15.20 -9.58
CA PRO A 68 10.65 -14.95 -8.52
C PRO A 68 11.78 -14.03 -8.98
N GLY A 69 12.13 -13.04 -8.16
CA GLY A 69 13.13 -12.04 -8.48
C GLY A 69 12.54 -10.66 -8.73
N GLN A 70 13.30 -9.80 -9.40
CA GLN A 70 12.91 -8.43 -9.73
C GLN A 70 11.95 -8.41 -10.93
N ASN A 71 10.82 -7.74 -10.77
CA ASN A 71 9.81 -7.57 -11.81
C ASN A 71 9.56 -6.09 -12.04
N HIS A 72 9.61 -5.66 -13.31
CA HIS A 72 9.11 -4.36 -13.71
C HIS A 72 7.62 -4.48 -14.03
N MET A 73 6.77 -3.73 -13.33
CA MET A 73 5.32 -3.83 -13.40
C MET A 73 4.73 -2.52 -13.92
N ASP A 74 3.88 -2.62 -14.93
CA ASP A 74 2.94 -1.55 -15.31
C ASP A 74 1.78 -1.46 -14.29
N GLY A 75 0.88 -0.50 -14.46
CA GLY A 75 -0.22 -0.25 -13.53
C GLY A 75 -1.12 -1.47 -13.36
N ARG A 76 -1.46 -2.13 -14.47
CA ARG A 76 -2.32 -3.32 -14.46
C ARG A 76 -1.67 -4.49 -13.72
N THR A 77 -0.41 -4.74 -13.96
CA THR A 77 0.36 -5.81 -13.31
C THR A 77 0.53 -5.54 -11.81
N ALA A 78 0.88 -4.31 -11.45
CA ALA A 78 1.01 -3.88 -10.05
C ALA A 78 -0.30 -4.02 -9.26
N LEU A 79 -1.43 -3.59 -9.86
CA LEU A 79 -2.76 -3.77 -9.27
C LEU A 79 -3.11 -5.25 -9.12
N GLY A 80 -2.89 -6.06 -10.16
CA GLY A 80 -3.12 -7.50 -10.12
C GLY A 80 -2.32 -8.18 -9.01
N TYR A 81 -1.03 -7.85 -8.89
CA TYR A 81 -0.15 -8.38 -7.85
C TYR A 81 -0.63 -8.01 -6.44
N ALA A 82 -1.03 -6.75 -6.22
CA ALA A 82 -1.57 -6.29 -4.94
C ALA A 82 -2.91 -6.96 -4.57
N ARG A 83 -3.69 -7.41 -5.56
CA ARG A 83 -5.01 -8.05 -5.38
C ARG A 83 -4.98 -9.57 -5.39
N SER A 84 -3.91 -10.18 -5.88
CA SER A 84 -3.80 -11.65 -5.99
C SER A 84 -4.12 -12.33 -4.65
N ARG A 85 -4.86 -13.43 -4.73
CA ARG A 85 -5.21 -14.30 -3.60
C ARG A 85 -4.66 -15.71 -3.76
N LEU A 86 -3.90 -15.97 -4.82
CA LEU A 86 -3.40 -17.29 -5.14
C LEU A 86 -2.51 -17.84 -4.00
N GLY A 87 -2.96 -18.93 -3.39
CA GLY A 87 -2.20 -19.67 -2.37
C GLY A 87 -1.83 -18.92 -1.09
N SER A 88 -2.44 -17.75 -0.83
CA SER A 88 -1.96 -16.84 0.20
C SER A 88 -3.04 -16.36 1.18
N SER A 89 -2.60 -16.02 2.39
CA SER A 89 -3.43 -15.41 3.42
C SER A 89 -3.64 -13.91 3.16
N ASP A 90 -4.56 -13.29 3.91
CA ASP A 90 -4.73 -11.83 3.90
C ASP A 90 -3.46 -11.09 4.36
N LEU A 91 -2.64 -11.71 5.20
CA LEU A 91 -1.35 -11.16 5.63
C LEU A 91 -0.35 -11.10 4.47
N ASP A 92 -0.32 -12.12 3.61
CA ASP A 92 0.54 -12.14 2.43
C ASP A 92 0.09 -11.09 1.40
N ARG A 93 -1.24 -10.87 1.27
CA ARG A 93 -1.78 -9.78 0.47
C ARG A 93 -1.32 -8.42 1.01
N GLY A 94 -1.36 -8.19 2.32
CA GLY A 94 -0.84 -6.98 2.94
C GLY A 94 0.64 -6.73 2.62
N ARG A 95 1.46 -7.80 2.62
CA ARG A 95 2.88 -7.72 2.24
C ARG A 95 3.07 -7.30 0.78
N ARG A 96 2.30 -7.89 -0.15
CA ARG A 96 2.35 -7.49 -1.58
C ARG A 96 1.93 -6.03 -1.78
N GLN A 97 0.87 -5.58 -1.10
CA GLN A 97 0.46 -4.17 -1.13
C GLN A 97 1.58 -3.25 -0.64
N GLN A 98 2.26 -3.61 0.44
CA GLN A 98 3.42 -2.85 0.93
C GLN A 98 4.56 -2.83 -0.10
N GLN A 99 4.86 -3.94 -0.77
CA GLN A 99 5.88 -4.00 -1.83
C GLN A 99 5.54 -3.07 -3.00
N VAL A 100 4.27 -3.01 -3.42
CA VAL A 100 3.81 -2.07 -4.45
C VAL A 100 3.98 -0.62 -3.99
N LEU A 101 3.64 -0.28 -2.74
CA LEU A 101 3.84 1.07 -2.20
C LEU A 101 5.32 1.46 -2.14
N LEU A 102 6.20 0.53 -1.77
CA LEU A 102 7.65 0.77 -1.80
C LEU A 102 8.16 0.96 -3.23
N GLY A 103 7.70 0.15 -4.17
CA GLY A 103 8.03 0.32 -5.59
C GLY A 103 7.54 1.67 -6.16
N LEU A 104 6.34 2.13 -5.76
CA LEU A 104 5.83 3.46 -6.10
C LEU A 104 6.73 4.57 -5.56
N ARG A 105 7.12 4.48 -4.27
CA ARG A 105 8.06 5.42 -3.66
C ARG A 105 9.36 5.49 -4.46
N ASP A 106 9.97 4.35 -4.73
CA ASP A 106 11.26 4.27 -5.42
C ASP A 106 11.16 4.82 -6.85
N ALA A 107 10.05 4.55 -7.55
CA ALA A 107 9.78 5.10 -8.86
C ALA A 107 9.61 6.63 -8.83
N ALA A 108 8.89 7.16 -7.84
CA ALA A 108 8.67 8.60 -7.69
C ALA A 108 9.98 9.35 -7.35
N LEU A 109 10.90 8.71 -6.63
CA LEU A 109 12.18 9.30 -6.24
C LEU A 109 13.29 9.13 -7.29
N ARG A 110 13.00 8.50 -8.44
CA ARG A 110 13.98 8.44 -9.55
C ARG A 110 14.41 9.85 -9.96
N PRO A 111 15.71 10.12 -10.15
CA PRO A 111 16.20 11.48 -10.50
C PRO A 111 15.51 12.10 -11.72
N ALA A 112 15.09 11.28 -12.68
CA ALA A 112 14.37 11.73 -13.88
C ALA A 112 12.90 12.15 -13.58
N VAL A 113 12.32 11.67 -12.49
CA VAL A 113 10.91 11.90 -12.09
C VAL A 113 10.79 13.07 -11.11
N VAL A 114 11.73 13.22 -10.19
CA VAL A 114 11.73 14.25 -9.14
C VAL A 114 11.39 15.65 -9.66
N PRO A 115 12.01 16.16 -10.74
CA PRO A 115 11.67 17.48 -11.27
C PRO A 115 10.24 17.60 -11.81
N LYS A 116 9.60 16.48 -12.14
CA LYS A 116 8.25 16.40 -12.71
C LYS A 116 7.18 16.18 -11.65
N LEU A 117 7.54 15.85 -10.41
CA LEU A 117 6.60 15.57 -9.32
C LEU A 117 5.50 16.62 -9.16
N PRO A 118 5.77 17.95 -9.22
CA PRO A 118 4.71 18.93 -9.09
C PRO A 118 3.63 18.85 -10.17
N SER A 119 4.03 18.54 -11.41
CA SER A 119 3.06 18.36 -12.51
C SER A 119 2.33 17.03 -12.43
N LEU A 120 3.02 15.96 -12.01
CA LEU A 120 2.42 14.64 -11.78
C LEU A 120 1.36 14.68 -10.68
N VAL A 121 1.66 15.30 -9.53
CA VAL A 121 0.68 15.46 -8.44
C VAL A 121 -0.58 16.16 -8.93
N ARG A 122 -0.44 17.23 -9.73
CA ARG A 122 -1.61 17.93 -10.29
C ARG A 122 -2.39 17.08 -11.28
N SER A 123 -1.71 16.34 -12.15
CA SER A 123 -2.38 15.51 -13.17
C SER A 123 -3.09 14.28 -12.57
N LEU A 124 -2.69 13.86 -11.38
CA LEU A 124 -3.25 12.71 -10.66
C LEU A 124 -4.21 13.11 -9.53
N ALA A 125 -4.47 14.42 -9.37
CA ALA A 125 -5.33 14.92 -8.29
C ALA A 125 -6.74 14.29 -8.30
N ASP A 126 -7.28 14.00 -9.47
CA ASP A 126 -8.61 13.36 -9.61
C ASP A 126 -8.58 11.84 -9.32
N ALA A 127 -7.39 11.25 -9.22
CA ALA A 127 -7.22 9.83 -8.94
C ALA A 127 -7.06 9.52 -7.44
N VAL A 128 -6.83 10.56 -6.64
CA VAL A 128 -6.48 10.45 -5.23
C VAL A 128 -7.39 11.32 -4.39
N ASP A 129 -8.03 10.72 -3.40
CA ASP A 129 -8.80 11.42 -2.38
C ASP A 129 -7.99 11.50 -1.08
N THR A 130 -7.80 12.71 -0.56
CA THR A 130 -6.99 12.97 0.63
C THR A 130 -7.43 14.24 1.33
N ASP A 131 -7.23 14.33 2.63
CA ASP A 131 -7.37 15.55 3.43
C ASP A 131 -6.09 16.41 3.48
N LEU A 132 -5.00 15.93 2.84
CA LEU A 132 -3.76 16.70 2.72
C LEU A 132 -3.93 17.84 1.71
N SER A 133 -3.55 19.04 2.12
CA SER A 133 -3.43 20.17 1.20
C SER A 133 -2.21 20.01 0.27
N LEU A 134 -2.27 20.61 -0.91
CA LEU A 134 -1.13 20.57 -1.85
C LEU A 134 0.21 21.00 -1.23
N PRO A 135 0.30 22.08 -0.41
CA PRO A 135 1.53 22.41 0.29
C PRO A 135 2.07 21.30 1.20
N GLN A 136 1.17 20.58 1.92
CA GLN A 136 1.55 19.45 2.77
C GLN A 136 2.08 18.28 1.91
N VAL A 137 1.43 17.98 0.79
CA VAL A 137 1.92 16.96 -0.15
C VAL A 137 3.32 17.30 -0.65
N PHE A 138 3.58 18.56 -1.04
CA PHE A 138 4.91 18.99 -1.49
C PHE A 138 5.95 18.93 -0.38
N SER A 139 5.58 19.28 0.86
CA SER A 139 6.49 19.18 2.00
C SER A 139 6.86 17.72 2.29
N LEU A 140 5.89 16.79 2.21
CA LEU A 140 6.14 15.36 2.37
C LEU A 140 7.03 14.80 1.25
N LEU A 141 6.79 15.21 0.00
CA LEU A 141 7.64 14.82 -1.13
C LEU A 141 9.07 15.33 -0.97
N GLN A 142 9.25 16.58 -0.54
CA GLN A 142 10.57 17.16 -0.27
C GLN A 142 11.28 16.39 0.84
N LEU A 143 10.59 16.07 1.92
CA LEU A 143 11.14 15.23 2.99
C LEU A 143 11.54 13.85 2.47
N ALA A 144 10.67 13.18 1.69
CA ALA A 144 10.97 11.87 1.11
C ALA A 144 12.21 11.89 0.20
N CYS A 145 12.43 12.98 -0.56
CA CYS A 145 13.62 13.14 -1.38
C CYS A 145 14.92 13.36 -0.58
N GLN A 146 14.82 13.80 0.67
CA GLN A 146 15.97 14.03 1.55
C GLN A 146 16.37 12.80 2.38
N LEU A 147 15.44 11.87 2.52
CA LEU A 147 15.66 10.63 3.28
C LEU A 147 16.32 9.57 2.39
N ASP A 148 17.38 8.97 2.87
CA ASP A 148 17.98 7.80 2.24
C ASP A 148 17.03 6.58 2.39
N SER A 149 17.13 5.64 1.45
CA SER A 149 16.37 4.38 1.49
C SER A 149 16.61 3.55 2.77
N SER A 150 17.76 3.71 3.42
CA SER A 150 18.09 3.11 4.72
C SER A 150 17.33 3.71 5.91
N CYS A 151 16.74 4.91 5.74
CA CYS A 151 15.99 5.61 6.79
C CYS A 151 14.52 5.19 6.88
N TYR A 152 14.06 4.27 6.04
CA TYR A 152 12.67 3.82 6.07
C TYR A 152 12.51 2.52 6.84
N LEU A 153 11.77 2.59 7.93
CA LEU A 153 11.30 1.40 8.63
C LEU A 153 9.91 1.03 8.14
N THR A 154 9.72 -0.23 7.80
CA THR A 154 8.42 -0.76 7.39
C THR A 154 8.06 -1.97 8.22
N ARG A 155 6.78 -2.09 8.58
CA ARG A 155 6.23 -3.26 9.27
C ARG A 155 4.94 -3.69 8.57
N THR A 156 4.78 -4.97 8.40
CA THR A 156 3.52 -5.59 7.96
C THR A 156 3.00 -6.46 9.08
N MET A 157 1.70 -6.53 9.23
CA MET A 157 1.11 -7.48 10.17
C MET A 157 1.50 -8.91 9.78
N ASP A 158 1.98 -9.67 10.76
CA ASP A 158 2.39 -11.06 10.59
C ASP A 158 1.61 -12.01 11.52
N ARG A 159 1.89 -13.29 11.42
CA ARG A 159 1.22 -14.33 12.21
C ARG A 159 1.45 -14.21 13.72
N THR A 160 2.47 -13.50 14.19
CA THR A 160 2.72 -13.27 15.62
C THR A 160 1.81 -12.19 16.20
N MET A 161 1.28 -11.32 15.34
CA MET A 161 0.39 -10.20 15.69
C MET A 161 -1.08 -10.57 15.69
N VAL A 162 -1.43 -11.79 15.25
CA VAL A 162 -2.81 -12.26 15.15
C VAL A 162 -2.93 -13.69 15.65
N ARG A 163 -4.15 -14.10 16.02
CA ARG A 163 -4.51 -15.50 16.31
C ARG A 163 -5.76 -15.88 15.56
N ASP A 164 -5.81 -17.10 15.10
CA ASP A 164 -7.02 -17.66 14.48
C ASP A 164 -8.12 -17.86 15.53
N TRP A 165 -9.33 -17.51 15.18
CA TRP A 165 -10.51 -17.74 16.00
C TRP A 165 -11.73 -18.05 15.12
N VAL A 166 -12.54 -19.00 15.58
CA VAL A 166 -13.80 -19.35 14.92
C VAL A 166 -14.93 -18.76 15.75
N THR A 167 -15.76 -17.93 15.13
CA THR A 167 -16.92 -17.35 15.80
C THR A 167 -17.96 -18.41 16.14
N PRO A 168 -18.87 -18.17 17.10
CA PRO A 168 -19.99 -19.10 17.37
C PRO A 168 -20.86 -19.42 16.14
N GLN A 169 -20.83 -18.54 15.13
CA GLN A 169 -21.55 -18.71 13.86
C GLN A 169 -20.71 -19.43 12.78
N GLY A 170 -19.51 -19.92 13.13
CA GLY A 170 -18.63 -20.69 12.25
C GLY A 170 -17.74 -19.84 11.32
N ALA A 171 -17.71 -18.52 11.45
CA ALA A 171 -16.81 -17.69 10.66
C ALA A 171 -15.37 -17.76 11.20
N MET A 172 -14.41 -18.00 10.32
CA MET A 172 -12.98 -17.93 10.65
C MET A 172 -12.51 -16.48 10.58
N VAL A 173 -11.99 -15.97 11.69
CA VAL A 173 -11.49 -14.59 11.80
C VAL A 173 -10.14 -14.56 12.48
N LEU A 174 -9.41 -13.47 12.26
CA LEU A 174 -8.15 -13.18 12.94
C LEU A 174 -8.41 -12.20 14.09
N LEU A 175 -8.07 -12.60 15.31
CA LEU A 175 -8.10 -11.69 16.45
C LEU A 175 -6.73 -11.03 16.64
N PRO A 176 -6.67 -9.70 16.84
CA PRO A 176 -5.41 -9.00 17.03
C PRO A 176 -4.76 -9.36 18.37
N ASN A 177 -3.43 -9.46 18.36
CA ASN A 177 -2.61 -9.44 19.55
C ASN A 177 -2.12 -8.01 19.79
N ASN A 178 -2.91 -7.23 20.55
CA ASN A 178 -2.67 -5.80 20.73
C ASN A 178 -1.27 -5.53 21.31
N GLY A 179 -0.77 -6.35 22.23
CA GLY A 179 0.57 -6.17 22.79
C GLY A 179 1.68 -6.24 21.74
N ARG A 180 1.59 -7.21 20.80
CA ARG A 180 2.55 -7.33 19.70
C ARG A 180 2.42 -6.21 18.69
N ILE A 181 1.18 -5.78 18.40
CA ILE A 181 0.93 -4.67 17.47
C ILE A 181 1.45 -3.36 18.04
N GLN A 182 1.19 -3.08 19.33
CA GLN A 182 1.71 -1.88 20.00
C GLN A 182 3.23 -1.88 20.11
N GLN A 183 3.84 -3.04 20.38
CA GLN A 183 5.30 -3.15 20.36
C GLN A 183 5.86 -2.80 18.98
N ALA A 184 5.31 -3.36 17.91
CA ALA A 184 5.75 -3.07 16.55
C ALA A 184 5.51 -1.60 16.15
N TRP A 185 4.42 -0.99 16.64
CA TRP A 185 4.14 0.43 16.44
C TRP A 185 5.14 1.31 17.18
N ALA A 186 5.46 0.98 18.43
CA ALA A 186 6.48 1.69 19.20
C ALA A 186 7.87 1.62 18.55
N GLU A 187 8.25 0.46 18.00
CA GLU A 187 9.49 0.29 17.24
C GLU A 187 9.55 1.20 16.00
N LEU A 188 8.40 1.43 15.31
CA LEU A 188 8.31 2.32 14.15
C LEU A 188 8.38 3.81 14.53
N THR A 189 7.79 4.19 15.66
CA THR A 189 7.62 5.60 16.05
C THR A 189 8.72 6.12 16.96
N GLN A 190 9.48 5.23 17.59
CA GLN A 190 10.57 5.57 18.52
C GLN A 190 11.96 5.25 17.96
N ALA A 191 12.04 4.83 16.68
CA ALA A 191 13.32 4.67 16.01
C ALA A 191 14.04 6.03 15.92
N PRO A 192 15.35 6.07 16.20
CA PRO A 192 16.15 7.29 16.24
C PRO A 192 16.26 7.97 14.89
#